data_cb4013021b55147718193c38eb7a2be6
#
_entry.id   cb4013021b55147718193c38eb7a2be6
#
_cell.length_a   1.000
_cell.length_b   1.000
_cell.length_c   1.000
_cell.angle_alpha   90.00
_cell.angle_beta   90.00
_cell.angle_gamma   90.00
#
_symmetry.space_group_name_H-M   'P 1'
#
loop_
_entity.id
_entity.type
_entity.pdbx_description
1 polymer ?
#
loop_
_entity_poly.entity_id
_entity_poly.type
_entity_poly.pdbx_seq_one_letter_code
_entity_poly.pdbx_strand_id
1 'polypeptide(L)'
;TLPIEEISEMHQRDTLNAASITFTRYNEKSDSKYPMGIPQNLLMVRKCDMHNFFEKNKTFDDETSFVATYTGSGETGNTYMFPNIASLIKTCINEKKQGKQDEDWNKIVLIPVKTEMDSNNNIISIKSNLDMESACLVGGEKNPIKIQILYTTF
;
A
#
# COMPACT_ATOMS: atom_id res chain seq x y z
N THR A 1 -4.72 9.23 -1.43
CA THR A 1 -4.92 9.87 -0.09
C THR A 1 -5.75 8.94 0.76
N LEU A 2 -5.31 8.72 2.01
CA LEU A 2 -6.09 7.97 3.00
C LEU A 2 -7.14 8.89 3.63
N PRO A 3 -8.39 8.43 3.86
CA PRO A 3 -9.46 9.23 4.46
C PRO A 3 -9.33 9.30 5.99
N ILE A 4 -8.17 9.75 6.48
CA ILE A 4 -7.84 9.75 7.91
C ILE A 4 -8.77 10.65 8.73
N GLU A 5 -9.26 11.74 8.14
CA GLU A 5 -10.18 12.65 8.81
C GLU A 5 -11.51 11.96 9.12
N GLU A 6 -12.12 11.34 8.11
CA GLU A 6 -13.36 10.59 8.25
C GLU A 6 -13.21 9.44 9.27
N ILE A 7 -12.10 8.67 9.15
CA ILE A 7 -11.81 7.55 10.06
C ILE A 7 -11.69 8.06 11.51
N SER A 8 -10.98 9.17 11.74
CA SER A 8 -10.74 9.68 13.09
C SER A 8 -11.96 10.33 13.73
N GLU A 9 -12.88 10.91 12.95
CA GLU A 9 -14.08 11.58 13.44
C GLU A 9 -15.21 10.60 13.74
N MET A 10 -15.39 9.58 12.89
CA MET A 10 -16.45 8.59 13.05
C MET A 10 -16.20 7.60 14.22
N HIS A 11 -14.94 7.38 14.60
CA HIS A 11 -14.52 6.33 15.52
C HIS A 11 -13.63 6.85 16.66
N GLN A 12 -13.98 8.01 17.23
CA GLN A 12 -13.17 8.68 18.28
C GLN A 12 -12.97 7.85 19.55
N ARG A 13 -13.92 6.96 19.88
CA ARG A 13 -13.90 6.12 21.08
C ARG A 13 -13.56 4.67 20.80
N ASP A 14 -13.47 4.30 19.54
CA ASP A 14 -13.24 2.93 19.13
C ASP A 14 -11.75 2.64 18.99
N THR A 15 -11.38 1.39 19.26
CA THR A 15 -10.01 0.93 19.03
C THR A 15 -9.91 0.30 17.65
N LEU A 16 -9.04 0.85 16.80
CA LEU A 16 -8.71 0.30 15.49
C LEU A 16 -7.87 -0.97 15.66
N ASN A 17 -8.40 -2.13 15.26
CA ASN A 17 -7.72 -3.42 15.40
C ASN A 17 -6.99 -3.82 14.12
N ALA A 18 -7.67 -3.76 12.99
CA ALA A 18 -7.11 -4.12 11.69
C ALA A 18 -7.67 -3.21 10.60
N ALA A 19 -6.90 -3.04 9.56
CA ALA A 19 -7.35 -2.37 8.33
C ALA A 19 -6.70 -3.05 7.13
N SER A 20 -7.47 -3.38 6.12
CA SER A 20 -6.96 -3.96 4.88
C SER A 20 -7.36 -3.15 3.67
N ILE A 21 -6.52 -3.21 2.64
CA ILE A 21 -6.78 -2.56 1.36
C ILE A 21 -6.34 -3.50 0.23
N THR A 22 -7.16 -3.61 -0.80
CA THR A 22 -6.88 -4.42 -1.96
C THR A 22 -6.94 -3.56 -3.21
N PHE A 23 -5.90 -3.64 -4.01
CA PHE A 23 -5.82 -3.00 -5.31
C PHE A 23 -6.01 -4.05 -6.40
N THR A 24 -7.03 -3.90 -7.22
CA THR A 24 -7.27 -4.75 -8.37
C THR A 24 -6.56 -4.15 -9.58
N ARG A 25 -5.84 -4.98 -10.31
CA ARG A 25 -5.21 -4.58 -11.56
C ARG A 25 -6.23 -4.63 -12.69
N TYR A 26 -6.22 -3.62 -13.54
CA TYR A 26 -7.01 -3.62 -14.76
C TYR A 26 -6.39 -4.56 -15.81
N ASN A 27 -7.20 -5.47 -16.35
CA ASN A 27 -6.78 -6.39 -17.41
C ASN A 27 -6.88 -5.70 -18.78
N GLU A 28 -5.88 -4.92 -19.15
CA GLU A 28 -5.77 -4.46 -20.53
C GLU A 28 -5.19 -5.57 -21.41
N LYS A 29 -5.89 -5.85 -22.50
CA LYS A 29 -5.27 -6.54 -23.62
C LYS A 29 -4.37 -5.53 -24.33
N SER A 30 -3.08 -5.70 -24.17
CA SER A 30 -2.12 -4.87 -24.90
C SER A 30 -1.99 -5.40 -26.32
N ASP A 31 -2.41 -4.61 -27.31
CA ASP A 31 -2.11 -4.85 -28.71
C ASP A 31 -0.66 -4.44 -29.07
N SER A 32 0.13 -4.08 -28.07
CA SER A 32 1.52 -3.69 -28.24
C SER A 32 2.39 -4.87 -28.67
N LYS A 33 3.29 -4.63 -29.61
CA LYS A 33 4.35 -5.58 -30.02
C LYS A 33 5.25 -5.96 -28.83
N TYR A 34 5.35 -5.09 -27.83
CA TYR A 34 6.16 -5.26 -26.63
C TYR A 34 5.29 -4.98 -25.39
N PRO A 35 4.49 -5.98 -24.95
CA PRO A 35 3.68 -5.81 -23.75
C PRO A 35 4.57 -5.65 -22.52
N MET A 36 4.21 -4.72 -21.64
CA MET A 36 4.89 -4.56 -20.36
C MET A 36 4.57 -5.72 -19.43
N GLY A 37 5.56 -6.15 -18.64
CA GLY A 37 5.37 -7.15 -17.58
C GLY A 37 4.48 -6.64 -16.44
N ILE A 38 4.09 -7.56 -15.55
CA ILE A 38 3.32 -7.26 -14.34
C ILE A 38 4.29 -7.25 -13.17
N PRO A 39 4.38 -6.17 -12.39
CA PRO A 39 5.19 -6.13 -11.19
C PRO A 39 4.76 -7.23 -10.21
N GLN A 40 5.71 -8.03 -9.74
CA GLN A 40 5.42 -9.08 -8.76
C GLN A 40 5.16 -8.52 -7.38
N ASN A 41 5.81 -7.40 -7.02
CA ASN A 41 5.67 -6.78 -5.72
C ASN A 41 5.40 -5.29 -5.85
N LEU A 42 4.48 -4.79 -5.02
CA LEU A 42 4.25 -3.37 -4.79
C LEU A 42 4.60 -3.02 -3.36
N LEU A 43 5.45 -2.00 -3.21
CA LEU A 43 5.69 -1.33 -1.95
C LEU A 43 4.63 -0.25 -1.76
N MET A 44 3.96 -0.24 -0.61
CA MET A 44 3.16 0.87 -0.12
C MET A 44 3.98 1.60 0.94
N VAL A 45 4.16 2.89 0.77
CA VAL A 45 4.86 3.76 1.71
C VAL A 45 4.20 5.13 1.72
N ARG A 46 4.31 5.89 2.83
CA ARG A 46 3.83 7.27 2.85
C ARG A 46 4.67 8.13 1.90
N LYS A 47 4.04 9.09 1.27
CA LYS A 47 4.74 9.96 0.31
C LYS A 47 5.87 10.76 0.97
N CYS A 48 5.67 11.23 2.19
CA CYS A 48 6.69 11.94 2.97
C CYS A 48 7.91 11.06 3.34
N ASP A 49 7.73 9.74 3.48
CA ASP A 49 8.80 8.81 3.86
C ASP A 49 9.51 8.17 2.65
N MET A 50 8.98 8.31 1.45
CA MET A 50 9.45 7.62 0.24
C MET A 50 10.95 7.80 -0.03
N HIS A 51 11.45 9.05 -0.01
CA HIS A 51 12.86 9.34 -0.25
C HIS A 51 13.75 8.68 0.81
N ASN A 52 13.38 8.84 2.07
CA ASN A 52 14.11 8.31 3.20
C ASN A 52 14.16 6.77 3.21
N PHE A 53 13.11 6.13 2.67
CA PHE A 53 13.04 4.68 2.54
C PHE A 53 14.14 4.15 1.62
N PHE A 54 14.28 4.71 0.42
CA PHE A 54 15.26 4.25 -0.56
C PHE A 54 16.68 4.74 -0.27
N GLU A 55 16.85 5.97 0.20
CA GLU A 55 18.19 6.50 0.54
C GLU A 55 18.87 5.72 1.67
N LYS A 56 18.09 5.24 2.64
CA LYS A 56 18.61 4.45 3.76
C LYS A 56 18.58 2.95 3.54
N ASN A 57 18.26 2.49 2.32
CA ASN A 57 18.10 1.06 2.01
C ASN A 57 17.26 0.31 3.06
N LYS A 58 16.14 0.92 3.49
CA LYS A 58 15.26 0.30 4.47
C LYS A 58 14.55 -0.92 3.90
N THR A 59 14.31 -1.91 4.75
CA THR A 59 13.30 -2.93 4.52
C THR A 59 11.92 -2.41 4.98
N PHE A 60 10.84 -3.04 4.54
CA PHE A 60 9.51 -2.71 5.05
C PHE A 60 9.42 -3.07 6.55
N ASP A 61 8.59 -2.33 7.29
CA ASP A 61 8.50 -2.42 8.74
C ASP A 61 7.10 -2.84 9.24
N ASP A 62 6.12 -3.01 8.33
CA ASP A 62 4.71 -3.27 8.64
C ASP A 62 4.06 -2.21 9.57
N GLU A 63 4.70 -1.05 9.70
CA GLU A 63 4.22 0.10 10.45
C GLU A 63 3.92 1.29 9.54
N THR A 64 4.89 1.69 8.73
CA THR A 64 4.80 2.82 7.80
C THR A 64 5.02 2.42 6.35
N SER A 65 5.49 1.19 6.14
CA SER A 65 5.78 0.61 4.84
C SER A 65 5.37 -0.86 4.78
N PHE A 66 4.79 -1.28 3.65
CA PHE A 66 4.22 -2.62 3.45
C PHE A 66 4.53 -3.13 2.06
N VAL A 67 4.67 -4.44 1.92
CA VAL A 67 4.84 -5.09 0.61
C VAL A 67 3.67 -6.00 0.33
N ALA A 68 3.07 -5.87 -0.86
CA ALA A 68 2.08 -6.79 -1.37
C ALA A 68 2.62 -7.51 -2.60
N THR A 69 2.41 -8.82 -2.64
CA THR A 69 2.74 -9.66 -3.78
C THR A 69 1.53 -9.81 -4.69
N TYR A 70 1.77 -9.80 -5.99
CA TYR A 70 0.74 -10.02 -7.00
C TYR A 70 0.13 -11.42 -6.86
N THR A 71 -1.17 -11.46 -6.70
CA THR A 71 -1.94 -12.71 -6.77
C THR A 71 -2.44 -12.91 -8.19
N GLY A 72 -1.92 -13.94 -8.86
CA GLY A 72 -2.22 -14.23 -10.25
C GLY A 72 -3.70 -14.54 -10.55
N SER A 73 -3.97 -15.12 -11.69
CA SER A 73 -5.30 -15.38 -12.24
C SER A 73 -6.13 -16.38 -11.41
N GLY A 74 -7.39 -16.04 -11.19
CA GLY A 74 -8.43 -16.79 -10.53
C GLY A 74 -9.64 -15.87 -10.34
N GLU A 75 -10.75 -16.36 -9.83
CA GLU A 75 -11.95 -15.53 -9.57
C GLU A 75 -11.67 -14.37 -8.61
N THR A 76 -10.69 -14.53 -7.72
CA THR A 76 -10.22 -13.50 -6.78
C THR A 76 -8.82 -12.97 -7.10
N GLY A 77 -8.24 -13.38 -8.23
CA GLY A 77 -6.88 -13.01 -8.64
C GLY A 77 -6.78 -11.62 -9.25
N ASN A 78 -5.60 -11.30 -9.77
CA ASN A 78 -5.27 -10.02 -10.38
C ASN A 78 -5.26 -8.83 -9.40
N THR A 79 -4.79 -9.10 -8.18
CA THR A 79 -4.82 -8.13 -7.07
C THR A 79 -3.48 -8.03 -6.34
N TYR A 80 -3.31 -6.90 -5.66
CA TYR A 80 -2.31 -6.68 -4.63
C TYR A 80 -3.04 -6.39 -3.33
N MET A 81 -2.90 -7.25 -2.34
CA MET A 81 -3.58 -7.13 -1.05
C MET A 81 -2.58 -6.76 0.05
N PHE A 82 -2.90 -5.71 0.80
CA PHE A 82 -2.23 -5.31 2.03
C PHE A 82 -3.14 -5.71 3.20
N PRO A 83 -2.83 -6.79 3.90
CA PRO A 83 -3.78 -7.43 4.82
C PRO A 83 -3.99 -6.63 6.11
N ASN A 84 -2.99 -5.85 6.52
CA ASN A 84 -3.12 -5.02 7.71
C ASN A 84 -2.27 -3.75 7.62
N ILE A 85 -2.92 -2.62 7.46
CA ILE A 85 -2.32 -1.27 7.45
C ILE A 85 -2.79 -0.42 8.65
N ALA A 86 -3.28 -1.07 9.72
CA ALA A 86 -3.82 -0.37 10.88
C ALA A 86 -2.76 0.49 11.59
N SER A 87 -1.51 0.04 11.64
CA SER A 87 -0.39 0.81 12.19
C SER A 87 -0.17 2.12 11.44
N LEU A 88 -0.20 2.10 10.11
CA LEU A 88 -0.10 3.29 9.27
C LEU A 88 -1.22 4.30 9.56
N ILE A 89 -2.46 3.82 9.64
CA ILE A 89 -3.61 4.67 9.96
C ILE A 89 -3.46 5.29 11.36
N LYS A 90 -3.06 4.48 12.35
CA LYS A 90 -2.80 4.97 13.72
C LYS A 90 -1.71 6.04 13.75
N THR A 91 -0.63 5.84 13.00
CA THR A 91 0.47 6.83 12.88
C THR A 91 -0.06 8.14 12.32
N CYS A 92 -0.81 8.10 11.23
CA CYS A 92 -1.43 9.30 10.65
C CYS A 92 -2.40 9.99 11.63
N ILE A 93 -3.26 9.24 12.33
CA ILE A 93 -4.17 9.82 13.35
C ILE A 93 -3.37 10.51 14.47
N ASN A 94 -2.27 9.91 14.94
CA ASN A 94 -1.44 10.48 15.99
C ASN A 94 -0.73 11.75 15.51
N GLU A 95 -0.22 11.77 14.30
CA GLU A 95 0.40 12.97 13.71
C GLU A 95 -0.63 14.11 13.57
N LYS A 96 -1.86 13.78 13.15
CA LYS A 96 -2.97 14.76 13.13
C LYS A 96 -3.21 15.36 14.52
N LYS A 97 -3.31 14.52 15.55
CA LYS A 97 -3.53 14.97 16.94
C LYS A 97 -2.40 15.84 17.48
N GLN A 98 -1.17 15.61 17.02
CA GLN A 98 0.01 16.38 17.41
C GLN A 98 0.22 17.65 16.57
N GLY A 99 -0.63 17.92 15.58
CA GLY A 99 -0.46 19.05 14.66
C GLY A 99 0.75 18.92 13.73
N LYS A 100 1.28 17.71 13.54
CA LYS A 100 2.41 17.41 12.65
C LYS A 100 1.94 17.00 11.27
N GLN A 101 1.07 17.79 10.67
CA GLN A 101 0.55 17.58 9.34
C GLN A 101 1.33 18.42 8.34
N ASP A 102 2.16 17.78 7.53
CA ASP A 102 2.72 18.38 6.32
C ASP A 102 1.75 18.17 5.13
N GLU A 103 2.08 18.70 3.97
CA GLU A 103 1.21 18.63 2.78
C GLU A 103 0.85 17.19 2.34
N ASP A 104 1.71 16.22 2.66
CA ASP A 104 1.62 14.85 2.17
C ASP A 104 1.44 13.79 3.29
N TRP A 105 1.14 14.23 4.51
CA TRP A 105 1.10 13.39 5.72
C TRP A 105 0.17 12.16 5.62
N ASN A 106 -0.95 12.24 4.89
CA ASN A 106 -1.93 11.17 4.68
C ASN A 106 -1.90 10.57 3.26
N LYS A 107 -0.90 10.95 2.45
CA LYS A 107 -0.74 10.43 1.10
C LYS A 107 0.14 9.18 1.11
N ILE A 108 -0.33 8.14 0.45
CA ILE A 108 0.43 6.92 0.19
C ILE A 108 0.83 6.86 -1.29
N VAL A 109 1.95 6.22 -1.55
CA VAL A 109 2.40 5.86 -2.89
C VAL A 109 2.57 4.35 -3.01
N LEU A 110 2.28 3.83 -4.18
CA LEU A 110 2.50 2.44 -4.56
C LEU A 110 3.63 2.42 -5.58
N ILE A 111 4.67 1.65 -5.30
CA ILE A 111 5.88 1.63 -6.09
C ILE A 111 6.20 0.19 -6.47
N PRO A 112 6.35 -0.15 -7.75
CA PRO A 112 6.88 -1.44 -8.16
C PRO A 112 8.29 -1.65 -7.60
N VAL A 113 8.51 -2.79 -6.93
CA VAL A 113 9.79 -3.10 -6.32
C VAL A 113 10.22 -4.52 -6.61
N LYS A 114 11.54 -4.75 -6.56
CA LYS A 114 12.15 -6.08 -6.48
C LYS A 114 12.50 -6.39 -5.04
N THR A 115 12.17 -7.58 -4.60
CA THR A 115 12.50 -8.08 -3.27
C THR A 115 13.55 -9.18 -3.37
N GLU A 116 14.52 -9.14 -2.47
CA GLU A 116 15.45 -10.24 -2.26
C GLU A 116 15.04 -10.97 -0.98
N MET A 117 15.02 -12.29 -1.03
CA MET A 117 14.60 -13.12 0.10
C MET A 117 15.78 -13.97 0.59
N ASP A 118 15.79 -14.26 1.88
CA ASP A 118 16.69 -15.23 2.48
C ASP A 118 16.21 -16.69 2.26
N SER A 119 16.95 -17.67 2.77
CA SER A 119 16.59 -19.09 2.69
C SER A 119 15.29 -19.45 3.42
N ASN A 120 14.77 -18.58 4.28
CA ASN A 120 13.54 -18.73 5.05
C ASN A 120 12.36 -17.97 4.44
N ASN A 121 12.52 -17.43 3.22
CA ASN A 121 11.55 -16.56 2.53
C ASN A 121 11.25 -15.23 3.23
N ASN A 122 12.14 -14.72 4.07
CA ASN A 122 12.01 -13.37 4.61
C ASN A 122 12.61 -12.38 3.63
N ILE A 123 11.94 -11.27 3.41
CA ILE A 123 12.43 -10.17 2.56
C ILE A 123 13.57 -9.46 3.31
N ILE A 124 14.77 -9.50 2.74
CA ILE A 124 15.98 -8.89 3.31
C ILE A 124 16.40 -7.60 2.61
N SER A 125 15.89 -7.37 1.41
CA SER A 125 16.22 -6.16 0.62
C SER A 125 15.06 -5.78 -0.29
N ILE A 126 14.84 -4.48 -0.44
CA ILE A 126 13.85 -3.91 -1.36
C ILE A 126 14.56 -2.90 -2.25
N LYS A 127 14.46 -3.11 -3.56
CA LYS A 127 15.06 -2.24 -4.57
C LYS A 127 14.00 -1.72 -5.53
N SER A 128 14.20 -0.53 -6.06
CA SER A 128 13.34 -0.01 -7.12
C SER A 128 13.33 -0.97 -8.30
N ASN A 129 12.15 -1.25 -8.83
CA ASN A 129 12.02 -2.05 -10.05
C ASN A 129 12.31 -1.17 -11.27
N LEU A 130 13.37 -1.47 -11.99
CA LEU A 130 13.79 -0.79 -13.23
C LEU A 130 13.41 -1.56 -14.49
N ASP A 131 12.69 -2.67 -14.37
CA ASP A 131 12.23 -3.45 -15.51
C ASP A 131 11.08 -2.74 -16.23
N MET A 132 10.80 -3.17 -17.45
CA MET A 132 9.66 -2.67 -18.21
C MET A 132 8.37 -3.35 -17.74
N GLU A 133 7.92 -2.99 -16.54
CA GLU A 133 6.73 -3.51 -15.91
C GLU A 133 5.78 -2.37 -15.53
N SER A 134 4.48 -2.63 -15.60
CA SER A 134 3.47 -1.68 -15.15
C SER A 134 2.24 -2.38 -14.58
N ALA A 135 1.58 -1.71 -13.64
CA ALA A 135 0.28 -2.11 -13.13
C ALA A 135 -0.69 -0.94 -13.27
N CYS A 136 -1.68 -1.08 -14.15
CA CYS A 136 -2.82 -0.19 -14.18
C CYS A 136 -3.82 -0.68 -13.13
N LEU A 137 -4.07 0.14 -12.11
CA LEU A 137 -4.94 -0.21 -10.99
C LEU A 137 -6.34 0.36 -11.18
N VAL A 138 -7.34 -0.44 -10.86
CA VAL A 138 -8.74 0.00 -10.87
C VAL A 138 -8.96 1.00 -9.74
N GLY A 139 -9.54 2.15 -10.08
CA GLY A 139 -9.81 3.22 -9.12
C GLY A 139 -10.62 4.35 -9.74
N GLY A 140 -10.75 5.46 -9.01
CA GLY A 140 -11.47 6.65 -9.41
C GLY A 140 -12.93 6.68 -8.93
N GLU A 141 -13.68 7.70 -9.33
CA GLU A 141 -15.03 7.96 -8.83
C GLU A 141 -16.02 6.81 -9.06
N LYS A 142 -15.92 6.13 -10.23
CA LYS A 142 -16.83 5.03 -10.58
C LYS A 142 -16.51 3.72 -9.87
N ASN A 143 -15.25 3.51 -9.51
CA ASN A 143 -14.76 2.29 -8.86
C ASN A 143 -13.81 2.67 -7.72
N PRO A 144 -14.30 3.24 -6.61
CA PRO A 144 -13.45 3.68 -5.53
C PRO A 144 -12.73 2.49 -4.88
N ILE A 145 -11.46 2.70 -4.56
CA ILE A 145 -10.69 1.73 -3.77
C ILE A 145 -11.25 1.72 -2.36
N LYS A 146 -11.59 0.52 -1.85
CA LYS A 146 -12.20 0.35 -0.54
C LYS A 146 -11.18 -0.06 0.49
N ILE A 147 -11.24 0.59 1.65
CA ILE A 147 -10.51 0.17 2.86
C ILE A 147 -11.52 -0.55 3.75
N GLN A 148 -11.17 -1.76 4.19
CA GLN A 148 -11.94 -2.50 5.18
C GLN A 148 -11.30 -2.28 6.54
N ILE A 149 -12.07 -1.83 7.53
CA ILE A 149 -11.55 -1.49 8.84
C ILE A 149 -12.34 -2.24 9.91
N LEU A 150 -11.60 -2.82 10.85
CA LEU A 150 -12.16 -3.53 12.00
C LEU A 150 -11.89 -2.71 13.27
N TYR A 151 -12.96 -2.37 13.97
CA TYR A 151 -12.93 -1.66 15.26
C TYR A 151 -13.46 -2.53 16.39
N THR A 152 -13.00 -2.23 17.61
CA THR A 152 -13.68 -2.66 18.84
C THR A 152 -14.22 -1.42 19.54
N THR A 153 -15.52 -1.46 19.82
CA THR A 153 -16.24 -0.44 20.58
C THR A 153 -16.35 -0.88 22.04
N PHE A 154 -16.10 0.02 22.99
CA PHE A 154 -16.20 -0.19 24.42
C PHE A 154 -17.36 0.60 25.03
#